data_2f4b29ebc19f0f6383f75beb2479d984
#
_entry.id   2f4b29ebc19f0f6383f75beb2479d984
#
_cell.length_a   1.000
_cell.length_b   1.000
_cell.length_c   1.000
_cell.angle_alpha   90.00
_cell.angle_beta   90.00
_cell.angle_gamma   90.00
#
_symmetry.space_group_name_H-M   'P 1'
#
loop_
_entity.id
_entity.type
_entity.pdbx_description
1 polymer ?
#
loop_
_entity_poly.entity_id
_entity_poly.type
_entity_poly.pdbx_seq_one_letter_code
_entity_poly.pdbx_strand_id
1 'polypeptide(L)'
;MPAGLRDDLGDVVLPADVTRVVSIVPSLTESIAATHEHLIVGATDWCTHPPQLDVTRVRGTKNPDLERIRELSPDVVVANSEENRAVDLDALRASGIAVWVTAPTTVDASLDSLERMLSAITGEVPDWLYEARAVWSSPYDGNRRRAVVPIWRRPWMALGRDTFAGDLLRRIGIDNVLTAEPDDELAPLVHSGERYPRFDPDALPDHDLVVLPDEPYAFSPNDGPEAFTRPAKCVSGRHLTWYGPSLVEARELLTGQLE
;
A
#
# COMPACT_ATOMS: atom_id res chain seq x y z
N MET A 1 -14.60 13.68 28.29
CA MET A 1 -13.38 13.77 27.47
C MET A 1 -13.72 13.12 26.14
N PRO A 2 -13.58 13.80 25.01
CA PRO A 2 -13.71 13.11 23.73
C PRO A 2 -12.71 11.97 23.71
N ALA A 3 -13.12 10.78 23.24
CA ALA A 3 -12.18 9.70 23.02
C ALA A 3 -11.09 10.23 22.08
N GLY A 4 -9.81 10.12 22.49
CA GLY A 4 -8.71 10.59 21.68
C GLY A 4 -8.75 9.88 20.32
N LEU A 5 -8.50 10.62 19.24
CA LEU A 5 -8.33 10.03 17.92
C LEU A 5 -7.08 9.14 17.92
N ARG A 6 -7.15 8.01 17.20
CA ARG A 6 -6.02 7.08 17.09
C ARG A 6 -5.79 6.69 15.64
N ASP A 7 -4.55 6.87 15.21
CA ASP A 7 -4.05 6.25 13.99
C ASP A 7 -3.59 4.80 14.25
N ASP A 8 -2.87 4.18 13.32
CA ASP A 8 -2.40 2.81 13.50
C ASP A 8 -1.18 2.69 14.41
N LEU A 9 -0.54 3.81 14.77
CA LEU A 9 0.66 3.83 15.62
C LEU A 9 0.39 4.40 17.02
N GLY A 10 -0.68 5.17 17.23
CA GLY A 10 -0.96 5.76 18.54
C GLY A 10 -2.00 6.88 18.52
N ASP A 11 -1.97 7.70 19.55
CA ASP A 11 -2.90 8.80 19.70
C ASP A 11 -2.50 9.99 18.80
N VAL A 12 -3.50 10.57 18.15
CA VAL A 12 -3.35 11.74 17.26
C VAL A 12 -4.29 12.85 17.71
N VAL A 13 -3.81 14.08 17.67
CA VAL A 13 -4.62 15.26 17.93
C VAL A 13 -4.78 16.02 16.61
N LEU A 14 -6.02 16.11 16.13
CA LEU A 14 -6.40 16.92 14.97
C LEU A 14 -7.13 18.19 15.42
N PRO A 15 -7.09 19.27 14.63
CA PRO A 15 -7.99 20.39 14.82
C PRO A 15 -9.45 19.96 14.68
N ALA A 16 -10.39 20.74 15.21
CA ALA A 16 -11.82 20.43 15.14
C ALA A 16 -12.33 20.34 13.70
N ASP A 17 -11.80 21.18 12.83
CA ASP A 17 -12.12 21.21 11.40
C ASP A 17 -10.81 21.06 10.61
N VAL A 18 -10.71 19.98 9.83
CA VAL A 18 -9.60 19.74 8.91
C VAL A 18 -9.98 20.30 7.54
N THR A 19 -9.21 21.25 7.05
CA THR A 19 -9.42 21.94 5.78
C THR A 19 -8.23 21.82 4.83
N ARG A 20 -7.08 21.43 5.35
CA ARG A 20 -5.81 21.39 4.62
C ARG A 20 -5.07 20.09 4.91
N VAL A 21 -5.02 19.21 3.93
CA VAL A 21 -4.34 17.92 4.02
C VAL A 21 -3.14 17.90 3.06
N VAL A 22 -2.00 17.46 3.53
CA VAL A 22 -0.89 17.05 2.67
C VAL A 22 -0.81 15.52 2.72
N SER A 23 -0.86 14.88 1.56
CA SER A 23 -0.72 13.43 1.45
C SER A 23 0.65 13.06 0.90
N ILE A 24 1.38 12.23 1.64
CA ILE A 24 2.70 11.75 1.21
C ILE A 24 2.70 10.27 0.82
N VAL A 25 1.48 9.74 0.52
CA VAL A 25 1.26 8.35 0.09
C VAL A 25 0.24 8.30 -1.05
N PRO A 26 0.53 7.66 -2.19
CA PRO A 26 -0.36 7.62 -3.35
C PRO A 26 -1.76 7.07 -3.04
N SER A 27 -1.87 5.94 -2.37
CA SER A 27 -3.16 5.30 -2.03
C SER A 27 -4.02 6.17 -1.10
N LEU A 28 -3.41 6.88 -0.16
CA LEU A 28 -4.13 7.80 0.74
C LEU A 28 -4.57 9.08 0.01
N THR A 29 -3.76 9.57 -0.95
CA THR A 29 -4.16 10.66 -1.83
C THR A 29 -5.41 10.30 -2.61
N GLU A 30 -5.43 9.14 -3.25
CA GLU A 30 -6.58 8.63 -3.98
C GLU A 30 -7.81 8.47 -3.07
N SER A 31 -7.61 7.93 -1.86
CA SER A 31 -8.68 7.70 -0.90
C SER A 31 -9.38 8.99 -0.45
N ILE A 32 -8.63 10.08 -0.22
CA ILE A 32 -9.18 11.38 0.16
C ILE A 32 -9.78 12.06 -1.07
N ALA A 33 -9.08 12.04 -2.21
CA ALA A 33 -9.52 12.72 -3.42
C ALA A 33 -10.82 12.16 -4.00
N ALA A 34 -11.11 10.87 -3.78
CA ALA A 34 -12.33 10.23 -4.27
C ALA A 34 -13.63 10.95 -3.82
N THR A 35 -13.60 11.64 -2.68
CA THR A 35 -14.78 12.35 -2.14
C THR A 35 -14.47 13.77 -1.67
N HIS A 36 -13.24 14.07 -1.28
CA HIS A 36 -12.83 15.33 -0.65
C HIS A 36 -11.54 15.89 -1.27
N GLU A 37 -11.42 15.88 -2.62
CA GLU A 37 -10.24 16.37 -3.35
C GLU A 37 -9.84 17.79 -2.92
N HIS A 38 -10.82 18.65 -2.62
CA HIS A 38 -10.63 20.05 -2.22
C HIS A 38 -9.84 20.22 -0.91
N LEU A 39 -9.75 19.19 -0.07
CA LEU A 39 -8.95 19.23 1.17
C LEU A 39 -7.44 19.10 0.89
N ILE A 40 -7.06 18.49 -0.24
CA ILE A 40 -5.66 18.19 -0.54
C ILE A 40 -4.99 19.46 -1.05
N VAL A 41 -4.00 19.96 -0.30
CA VAL A 41 -3.20 21.14 -0.66
C VAL A 41 -1.80 20.79 -1.13
N GLY A 42 -1.36 19.53 -0.93
CA GLY A 42 -0.07 19.04 -1.37
C GLY A 42 -0.03 17.52 -1.43
N ALA A 43 0.74 17.00 -2.39
CA ALA A 43 0.92 15.57 -2.58
C ALA A 43 2.32 15.25 -3.15
N THR A 44 2.80 14.00 -2.99
CA THR A 44 4.07 13.59 -3.59
C THR A 44 3.98 13.50 -5.12
N ASP A 45 5.13 13.45 -5.79
CA ASP A 45 5.23 13.26 -7.25
C ASP A 45 4.65 11.91 -7.71
N TRP A 46 4.59 10.94 -6.80
CA TRP A 46 4.04 9.61 -7.05
C TRP A 46 2.52 9.51 -6.86
N CYS A 47 1.89 10.54 -6.33
CA CYS A 47 0.43 10.62 -6.21
C CYS A 47 -0.21 10.97 -7.55
N THR A 48 -0.30 9.98 -8.43
CA THR A 48 -0.75 10.13 -9.83
C THR A 48 -2.25 9.91 -10.01
N HIS A 49 -2.96 9.54 -8.95
CA HIS A 49 -4.40 9.33 -8.96
C HIS A 49 -5.08 10.21 -7.87
N PRO A 50 -6.14 10.92 -8.25
CA PRO A 50 -6.68 11.03 -9.61
C PRO A 50 -5.74 11.87 -10.52
N PRO A 51 -5.69 11.59 -11.83
CA PRO A 51 -4.71 12.21 -12.74
C PRO A 51 -4.89 13.72 -12.92
N GLN A 52 -6.09 14.25 -12.64
CA GLN A 52 -6.39 15.68 -12.69
C GLN A 52 -5.99 16.45 -11.45
N LEU A 53 -5.49 15.80 -10.39
CA LEU A 53 -5.17 16.46 -9.12
C LEU A 53 -4.04 17.49 -9.29
N ASP A 54 -4.42 18.77 -9.28
CA ASP A 54 -3.52 19.92 -9.43
C ASP A 54 -3.23 20.56 -8.06
N VAL A 55 -2.20 20.05 -7.38
CA VAL A 55 -1.78 20.51 -6.05
C VAL A 55 -0.26 20.66 -5.99
N THR A 56 0.23 21.37 -4.97
CA THR A 56 1.67 21.53 -4.76
C THR A 56 2.36 20.18 -4.59
N ARG A 57 3.40 19.91 -5.38
CA ARG A 57 4.18 18.69 -5.28
C ARG A 57 5.29 18.82 -4.25
N VAL A 58 5.41 17.78 -3.37
CA VAL A 58 6.32 17.77 -2.23
C VAL A 58 7.38 16.65 -2.35
N ARG A 59 7.82 16.34 -3.57
CA ARG A 59 8.81 15.30 -3.90
C ARG A 59 8.29 13.87 -3.62
N GLY A 60 9.22 12.94 -3.28
CA GLY A 60 8.91 11.51 -3.16
C GLY A 60 8.49 11.06 -1.76
N THR A 61 7.91 9.86 -1.65
CA THR A 61 7.44 9.25 -0.39
C THR A 61 8.58 9.04 0.60
N LYS A 62 9.77 8.63 0.13
CA LYS A 62 10.97 8.38 0.97
C LYS A 62 11.83 9.63 1.22
N ASN A 63 11.56 10.72 0.52
CA ASN A 63 12.31 11.98 0.62
C ASN A 63 11.42 13.20 0.40
N PRO A 64 10.33 13.35 1.18
CA PRO A 64 9.42 14.47 1.05
C PRO A 64 10.13 15.79 1.35
N ASP A 65 9.68 16.87 0.71
CA ASP A 65 10.16 18.22 0.96
C ASP A 65 9.47 18.79 2.21
N LEU A 66 10.10 18.59 3.37
CA LEU A 66 9.53 18.98 4.66
C LEU A 66 9.36 20.49 4.81
N GLU A 67 10.22 21.28 4.16
CA GLU A 67 10.10 22.74 4.16
C GLU A 67 8.85 23.17 3.39
N ARG A 68 8.70 22.61 2.19
CA ARG A 68 7.52 22.84 1.35
C ARG A 68 6.22 22.42 2.04
N ILE A 69 6.25 21.31 2.78
CA ILE A 69 5.09 20.86 3.57
C ILE A 69 4.75 21.88 4.66
N ARG A 70 5.75 22.44 5.38
CA ARG A 70 5.52 23.47 6.40
C ARG A 70 4.97 24.75 5.81
N GLU A 71 5.46 25.18 4.64
CA GLU A 71 4.94 26.36 3.91
C GLU A 71 3.45 26.23 3.58
N LEU A 72 3.02 25.00 3.24
CA LEU A 72 1.60 24.72 2.96
C LEU A 72 0.72 24.81 4.20
N SER A 73 1.29 24.86 5.41
CA SER A 73 0.55 24.95 6.68
C SER A 73 -0.62 23.96 6.75
N PRO A 74 -0.39 22.65 6.60
CA PRO A 74 -1.46 21.67 6.65
C PRO A 74 -1.99 21.50 8.08
N ASP A 75 -3.27 21.18 8.20
CA ASP A 75 -3.90 20.74 9.44
C ASP A 75 -3.45 19.32 9.81
N VAL A 76 -3.19 18.49 8.78
CA VAL A 76 -2.69 17.13 8.95
C VAL A 76 -1.88 16.69 7.73
N VAL A 77 -0.82 15.90 8.00
CA VAL A 77 -0.11 15.12 6.98
C VAL A 77 -0.56 13.67 7.12
N VAL A 78 -1.02 13.05 6.03
CA VAL A 78 -1.34 11.61 6.00
C VAL A 78 -0.18 10.83 5.41
N ALA A 79 0.19 9.76 6.11
CA ALA A 79 1.40 8.97 5.89
C ALA A 79 1.16 7.47 6.09
N ASN A 80 2.13 6.65 5.67
CA ASN A 80 2.16 5.22 5.91
C ASN A 80 3.51 4.80 6.49
N SER A 81 3.52 3.88 7.43
CA SER A 81 4.74 3.45 8.15
C SER A 81 5.76 2.75 7.25
N GLU A 82 5.35 2.12 6.15
CA GLU A 82 6.24 1.47 5.19
C GLU A 82 6.77 2.43 4.14
N GLU A 83 5.90 3.35 3.68
CA GLU A 83 6.21 4.29 2.60
C GLU A 83 7.09 5.45 3.06
N ASN A 84 6.93 5.89 4.30
CA ASN A 84 7.57 7.08 4.80
C ASN A 84 8.62 6.76 5.88
N ARG A 85 9.68 7.56 5.95
CA ARG A 85 10.72 7.38 6.97
C ARG A 85 10.26 7.98 8.30
N ALA A 86 10.40 7.25 9.40
CA ALA A 86 10.02 7.71 10.74
C ALA A 86 10.65 9.08 11.08
N VAL A 87 11.93 9.30 10.72
CA VAL A 87 12.65 10.57 10.97
C VAL A 87 11.96 11.77 10.31
N ASP A 88 11.36 11.62 9.13
CA ASP A 88 10.64 12.70 8.45
C ASP A 88 9.31 12.99 9.13
N LEU A 89 8.59 11.94 9.55
CA LEU A 89 7.33 12.07 10.29
C LEU A 89 7.55 12.73 11.66
N ASP A 90 8.61 12.37 12.35
CA ASP A 90 8.98 12.98 13.64
C ASP A 90 9.38 14.44 13.49
N ALA A 91 10.07 14.80 12.40
CA ALA A 91 10.40 16.19 12.09
C ALA A 91 9.17 17.06 11.78
N LEU A 92 8.13 16.50 11.15
CA LEU A 92 6.84 17.17 10.95
C LEU A 92 6.11 17.37 12.28
N ARG A 93 6.02 16.33 13.12
CA ARG A 93 5.43 16.42 14.47
C ARG A 93 6.14 17.46 15.34
N ALA A 94 7.47 17.48 15.32
CA ALA A 94 8.27 18.45 16.06
C ALA A 94 8.04 19.90 15.61
N SER A 95 7.58 20.12 14.38
CA SER A 95 7.16 21.45 13.88
C SER A 95 5.69 21.79 14.19
N GLY A 96 4.99 20.97 14.99
CA GLY A 96 3.61 21.22 15.41
C GLY A 96 2.55 20.76 14.38
N ILE A 97 2.93 20.03 13.34
CA ILE A 97 2.00 19.51 12.35
C ILE A 97 1.49 18.14 12.81
N ALA A 98 0.17 17.95 12.80
CA ALA A 98 -0.41 16.63 13.05
C ALA A 98 -0.02 15.65 11.94
N VAL A 99 0.32 14.41 12.30
CA VAL A 99 0.67 13.35 11.34
C VAL A 99 -0.19 12.14 11.64
N TRP A 100 -1.01 11.74 10.69
CA TRP A 100 -1.80 10.51 10.72
C TRP A 100 -1.06 9.41 9.97
N VAL A 101 -0.77 8.29 10.62
CA VAL A 101 0.01 7.20 10.03
C VAL A 101 -0.85 5.94 9.91
N THR A 102 -0.91 5.38 8.71
CA THR A 102 -1.50 4.07 8.45
C THR A 102 -0.42 2.98 8.44
N ALA A 103 -0.77 1.76 8.89
CA ALA A 103 0.16 0.63 8.94
C ALA A 103 -0.52 -0.73 8.71
N PRO A 104 -1.45 -0.88 7.75
CA PRO A 104 -2.18 -2.12 7.57
C PRO A 104 -1.32 -3.19 6.89
N THR A 105 -1.51 -4.45 7.31
CA THR A 105 -0.86 -5.63 6.72
C THR A 105 -1.85 -6.58 6.07
N THR A 106 -3.16 -6.32 6.20
CA THR A 106 -4.23 -7.13 5.61
C THR A 106 -5.28 -6.22 4.95
N VAL A 107 -6.11 -6.79 4.10
CA VAL A 107 -7.22 -6.06 3.46
C VAL A 107 -8.20 -5.54 4.51
N ASP A 108 -8.59 -6.36 5.50
CA ASP A 108 -9.52 -5.89 6.53
C ASP A 108 -8.91 -4.77 7.38
N ALA A 109 -7.65 -4.93 7.80
CA ALA A 109 -6.96 -3.88 8.56
C ALA A 109 -6.83 -2.57 7.76
N SER A 110 -6.64 -2.66 6.42
CA SER A 110 -6.57 -1.47 5.57
C SER A 110 -7.92 -0.73 5.49
N LEU A 111 -9.02 -1.46 5.36
CA LEU A 111 -10.36 -0.88 5.33
C LEU A 111 -10.73 -0.25 6.69
N ASP A 112 -10.34 -0.89 7.80
CA ASP A 112 -10.55 -0.34 9.15
C ASP A 112 -9.69 0.91 9.40
N SER A 113 -8.44 0.91 8.94
CA SER A 113 -7.54 2.06 9.03
C SER A 113 -8.05 3.25 8.22
N LEU A 114 -8.51 3.01 6.98
CA LEU A 114 -9.09 4.05 6.12
C LEU A 114 -10.39 4.61 6.69
N GLU A 115 -11.27 3.77 7.25
CA GLU A 115 -12.50 4.23 7.88
C GLU A 115 -12.20 5.18 9.05
N ARG A 116 -11.25 4.82 9.92
CA ARG A 116 -10.82 5.69 11.02
C ARG A 116 -10.23 7.01 10.51
N MET A 117 -9.33 6.94 9.52
CA MET A 117 -8.67 8.11 8.95
C MET A 117 -9.67 9.06 8.29
N LEU A 118 -10.51 8.55 7.38
CA LEU A 118 -11.46 9.36 6.62
C LEU A 118 -12.52 9.95 7.55
N SER A 119 -13.08 9.16 8.45
CA SER A 119 -14.03 9.68 9.45
C SER A 119 -13.42 10.79 10.34
N ALA A 120 -12.15 10.64 10.73
CA ALA A 120 -11.48 11.64 11.57
C ALA A 120 -11.15 12.94 10.80
N ILE A 121 -10.83 12.86 9.51
CA ILE A 121 -10.40 13.99 8.68
C ILE A 121 -11.58 14.67 8.02
N THR A 122 -12.56 13.92 7.52
CA THR A 122 -13.66 14.45 6.70
C THR A 122 -15.02 14.47 7.44
N GLY A 123 -15.12 13.75 8.55
CA GLY A 123 -16.38 13.53 9.27
C GLY A 123 -17.29 12.48 8.60
N GLU A 124 -16.86 11.85 7.50
CA GLU A 124 -17.67 10.96 6.69
C GLU A 124 -16.93 9.65 6.38
N VAL A 125 -17.72 8.60 6.12
CA VAL A 125 -17.24 7.32 5.59
C VAL A 125 -17.77 7.19 4.16
N PRO A 126 -16.90 7.16 3.14
CA PRO A 126 -17.34 7.17 1.75
C PRO A 126 -17.96 5.84 1.32
N ASP A 127 -18.89 5.87 0.35
CA ASP A 127 -19.61 4.70 -0.15
C ASP A 127 -18.67 3.63 -0.72
N TRP A 128 -17.60 4.02 -1.42
CA TRP A 128 -16.63 3.08 -1.98
C TRP A 128 -15.97 2.18 -0.91
N LEU A 129 -15.91 2.64 0.35
CA LEU A 129 -15.34 1.84 1.43
C LEU A 129 -16.28 0.67 1.80
N TYR A 130 -17.58 0.91 1.80
CA TYR A 130 -18.60 -0.16 1.99
C TYR A 130 -18.61 -1.13 0.81
N GLU A 131 -18.46 -0.61 -0.41
CA GLU A 131 -18.36 -1.44 -1.63
C GLU A 131 -17.11 -2.32 -1.57
N ALA A 132 -15.95 -1.77 -1.22
CA ALA A 132 -14.72 -2.54 -1.05
C ALA A 132 -14.88 -3.63 0.02
N ARG A 133 -15.48 -3.32 1.18
CA ARG A 133 -15.79 -4.34 2.22
C ARG A 133 -16.66 -5.46 1.67
N ALA A 134 -17.69 -5.14 0.90
CA ALA A 134 -18.57 -6.13 0.30
C ALA A 134 -17.83 -7.04 -0.68
N VAL A 135 -16.99 -6.47 -1.56
CA VAL A 135 -16.16 -7.21 -2.53
C VAL A 135 -15.21 -8.19 -1.83
N TRP A 136 -14.59 -7.77 -0.73
CA TRP A 136 -13.57 -8.56 -0.04
C TRP A 136 -14.10 -9.43 1.11
N SER A 137 -15.41 -9.40 1.39
CA SER A 137 -16.05 -10.21 2.44
C SER A 137 -16.14 -11.71 2.07
N SER A 138 -16.22 -12.04 0.78
CA SER A 138 -16.38 -13.41 0.32
C SER A 138 -15.04 -14.15 0.33
N PRO A 139 -14.95 -15.33 0.98
CA PRO A 139 -13.75 -16.15 0.92
C PRO A 139 -13.52 -16.68 -0.51
N TYR A 140 -12.28 -17.03 -0.80
CA TYR A 140 -11.94 -17.75 -2.04
C TYR A 140 -12.15 -19.25 -1.84
N ASP A 141 -12.90 -19.87 -2.73
CA ASP A 141 -13.27 -21.29 -2.70
C ASP A 141 -12.74 -22.09 -3.92
N GLY A 142 -11.95 -21.46 -4.79
CA GLY A 142 -11.36 -22.07 -5.96
C GLY A 142 -10.02 -22.79 -5.70
N ASN A 143 -9.42 -23.28 -6.77
CA ASN A 143 -8.10 -23.91 -6.72
C ASN A 143 -7.00 -22.87 -6.43
N ARG A 144 -6.19 -23.12 -5.41
CA ARG A 144 -5.10 -22.25 -5.03
C ARG A 144 -3.86 -22.53 -5.88
N ARG A 145 -3.10 -21.46 -6.18
CA ARG A 145 -1.82 -21.55 -6.89
C ARG A 145 -0.71 -20.96 -6.05
N ARG A 146 0.46 -21.57 -6.14
CA ARG A 146 1.67 -21.11 -5.44
C ARG A 146 2.42 -20.13 -6.33
N ALA A 147 2.83 -18.98 -5.78
CA ALA A 147 3.49 -17.96 -6.56
C ALA A 147 4.70 -17.33 -5.86
N VAL A 148 5.63 -16.84 -6.67
CA VAL A 148 6.63 -15.85 -6.27
C VAL A 148 6.17 -14.47 -6.75
N VAL A 149 6.35 -13.44 -5.93
CA VAL A 149 5.90 -12.08 -6.24
C VAL A 149 7.09 -11.11 -6.15
N PRO A 150 7.92 -10.99 -7.19
CA PRO A 150 8.98 -9.97 -7.25
C PRO A 150 8.40 -8.57 -7.19
N ILE A 151 9.07 -7.68 -6.46
CA ILE A 151 8.70 -6.26 -6.36
C ILE A 151 9.82 -5.33 -6.79
N TRP A 152 11.05 -5.86 -6.90
CA TRP A 152 12.21 -5.11 -7.32
C TRP A 152 13.23 -6.00 -8.03
N ARG A 153 13.96 -5.39 -8.96
CA ARG A 153 15.03 -6.03 -9.73
C ARG A 153 16.34 -5.27 -9.55
N ARG A 154 17.43 -5.96 -9.21
CA ARG A 154 18.79 -5.40 -9.00
C ARG A 154 18.96 -4.63 -7.68
N PRO A 155 19.01 -5.32 -6.52
CA PRO A 155 18.89 -6.79 -6.39
C PRO A 155 17.45 -7.26 -6.52
N TRP A 156 17.24 -8.54 -6.79
CA TRP A 156 15.91 -9.13 -6.73
C TRP A 156 15.38 -9.10 -5.30
N MET A 157 14.17 -8.57 -5.15
CA MET A 157 13.42 -8.56 -3.90
C MET A 157 11.97 -8.97 -4.20
N ALA A 158 11.34 -9.65 -3.27
CA ALA A 158 9.97 -10.12 -3.40
C ALA A 158 9.09 -9.71 -2.22
N LEU A 159 7.79 -9.88 -2.37
CA LEU A 159 6.89 -9.91 -1.22
C LEU A 159 7.26 -11.11 -0.34
N GLY A 160 7.39 -10.86 0.94
CA GLY A 160 7.49 -11.86 1.99
C GLY A 160 6.18 -11.93 2.80
N ARG A 161 6.33 -12.25 4.08
CA ARG A 161 5.21 -12.35 5.04
C ARG A 161 4.69 -10.98 5.48
N ASP A 162 3.51 -11.00 6.09
CA ASP A 162 2.90 -9.87 6.79
C ASP A 162 2.78 -8.59 5.92
N THR A 163 2.44 -8.76 4.65
CA THR A 163 2.23 -7.66 3.71
C THR A 163 0.77 -7.58 3.27
N PHE A 164 0.27 -6.36 3.08
CA PHE A 164 -1.07 -6.12 2.54
C PHE A 164 -1.29 -6.84 1.21
N ALA A 165 -0.35 -6.70 0.25
CA ALA A 165 -0.42 -7.35 -1.05
C ALA A 165 -0.41 -8.90 -0.95
N GLY A 166 0.30 -9.45 0.03
CA GLY A 166 0.30 -10.90 0.30
C GLY A 166 -1.07 -11.40 0.80
N ASP A 167 -1.73 -10.67 1.72
CA ASP A 167 -3.09 -10.99 2.16
C ASP A 167 -4.11 -10.86 1.02
N LEU A 168 -3.99 -9.81 0.20
CA LEU A 168 -4.86 -9.58 -0.95
C LEU A 168 -4.75 -10.75 -1.95
N LEU A 169 -3.55 -11.13 -2.34
CA LEU A 169 -3.31 -12.26 -3.24
C LEU A 169 -3.87 -13.57 -2.67
N ARG A 170 -3.67 -13.82 -1.38
CA ARG A 170 -4.22 -14.99 -0.69
C ARG A 170 -5.75 -15.04 -0.79
N ARG A 171 -6.45 -13.89 -0.75
CA ARG A 171 -7.91 -13.78 -0.88
C ARG A 171 -8.44 -14.03 -2.29
N ILE A 172 -7.58 -14.08 -3.30
CA ILE A 172 -7.89 -14.45 -4.68
C ILE A 172 -7.24 -15.78 -5.11
N GLY A 173 -6.79 -16.58 -4.14
CA GLY A 173 -6.28 -17.94 -4.37
C GLY A 173 -4.82 -18.05 -4.76
N ILE A 174 -4.01 -17.01 -4.52
CA ILE A 174 -2.58 -17.02 -4.76
C ILE A 174 -1.83 -17.09 -3.43
N ASP A 175 -1.10 -18.16 -3.21
CA ASP A 175 -0.25 -18.37 -2.04
C ASP A 175 1.20 -17.97 -2.35
N ASN A 176 1.70 -16.96 -1.69
CA ASN A 176 3.09 -16.53 -1.82
C ASN A 176 4.01 -17.58 -1.13
N VAL A 177 4.94 -18.14 -1.88
CA VAL A 177 5.87 -19.18 -1.35
C VAL A 177 7.05 -18.60 -0.57
N LEU A 178 7.27 -17.28 -0.61
CA LEU A 178 8.35 -16.61 0.10
C LEU A 178 7.90 -16.07 1.47
N THR A 179 7.00 -16.77 2.14
CA THR A 179 6.49 -16.43 3.48
C THR A 179 7.00 -17.36 4.58
N ALA A 180 8.06 -18.13 4.31
CA ALA A 180 8.60 -19.14 5.21
C ALA A 180 8.89 -18.60 6.62
N GLU A 181 8.55 -19.39 7.63
CA GLU A 181 8.93 -19.12 9.01
C GLU A 181 10.44 -19.40 9.21
N PRO A 182 11.07 -18.83 10.25
CA PRO A 182 12.51 -18.99 10.49
C PRO A 182 12.97 -20.45 10.64
N ASP A 183 12.09 -21.33 11.06
CA ASP A 183 12.37 -22.77 11.28
C ASP A 183 11.96 -23.66 10.08
N ASP A 184 11.51 -23.07 8.98
CA ASP A 184 11.15 -23.81 7.76
C ASP A 184 12.40 -24.17 6.96
N GLU A 185 12.38 -25.32 6.27
CA GLU A 185 13.45 -25.77 5.36
C GLU A 185 13.75 -24.75 4.24
N LEU A 186 12.80 -23.86 3.93
CA LEU A 186 12.94 -22.77 2.96
C LEU A 186 13.64 -21.53 3.53
N ALA A 187 13.80 -21.43 4.84
CA ALA A 187 14.40 -20.29 5.50
C ALA A 187 15.81 -19.90 5.00
N PRO A 188 16.69 -20.85 4.59
CA PRO A 188 17.99 -20.51 4.02
C PRO A 188 17.93 -19.87 2.63
N LEU A 189 16.85 -20.11 1.87
CA LEU A 189 16.67 -19.62 0.50
C LEU A 189 16.03 -18.23 0.45
N VAL A 190 15.40 -17.85 1.54
CA VAL A 190 14.75 -16.55 1.75
C VAL A 190 15.32 -16.01 3.05
N HIS A 191 15.73 -14.77 3.14
CA HIS A 191 16.03 -14.15 4.43
C HIS A 191 14.75 -14.15 5.25
N SER A 192 14.50 -15.27 5.96
CA SER A 192 13.26 -15.61 6.63
C SER A 192 12.88 -14.54 7.65
N GLY A 193 11.61 -14.17 7.68
CA GLY A 193 11.06 -13.16 8.57
C GLY A 193 11.09 -11.73 8.02
N GLU A 194 11.69 -11.46 6.86
CA GLU A 194 11.63 -10.15 6.22
C GLU A 194 10.34 -9.98 5.41
N ARG A 195 9.77 -8.77 5.47
CA ARG A 195 8.60 -8.41 4.66
C ARG A 195 8.92 -8.31 3.17
N TYR A 196 10.18 -7.99 2.85
CA TYR A 196 10.69 -7.80 1.49
C TYR A 196 12.04 -8.49 1.33
N PRO A 197 12.07 -9.83 1.32
CA PRO A 197 13.31 -10.58 1.25
C PRO A 197 14.00 -10.43 -0.10
N ARG A 198 15.33 -10.48 -0.08
CA ARG A 198 16.12 -10.74 -1.29
C ARG A 198 16.05 -12.20 -1.64
N PHE A 199 16.07 -12.50 -2.93
CA PHE A 199 16.05 -13.87 -3.42
C PHE A 199 16.92 -14.03 -4.67
N ASP A 200 17.24 -15.29 -4.99
CA ASP A 200 17.88 -15.69 -6.22
C ASP A 200 16.84 -16.34 -7.14
N PRO A 201 16.61 -15.84 -8.37
CA PRO A 201 15.67 -16.44 -9.31
C PRO A 201 15.98 -17.89 -9.67
N ASP A 202 17.25 -18.32 -9.59
CA ASP A 202 17.69 -19.69 -9.89
C ASP A 202 17.52 -20.64 -8.69
N ALA A 203 17.20 -20.13 -7.50
CA ALA A 203 17.07 -20.90 -6.26
C ALA A 203 15.70 -20.73 -5.59
N LEU A 204 14.64 -20.65 -6.38
CA LEU A 204 13.27 -20.47 -5.87
C LEU A 204 12.65 -21.81 -5.42
N PRO A 205 11.80 -21.79 -4.37
CA PRO A 205 10.94 -22.91 -4.02
C PRO A 205 10.02 -23.31 -5.17
N ASP A 206 9.49 -24.55 -5.13
CA ASP A 206 8.50 -24.98 -6.13
C ASP A 206 7.27 -24.04 -6.12
N HIS A 207 6.89 -23.58 -7.30
CA HIS A 207 5.78 -22.64 -7.51
C HIS A 207 5.15 -22.84 -8.88
N ASP A 208 3.92 -22.39 -9.05
CA ASP A 208 3.15 -22.55 -10.29
C ASP A 208 3.34 -21.37 -11.25
N LEU A 209 3.50 -20.15 -10.70
CA LEU A 209 3.62 -18.92 -11.48
C LEU A 209 4.45 -17.85 -10.76
N VAL A 210 4.83 -16.82 -11.53
CA VAL A 210 5.45 -15.59 -11.01
C VAL A 210 4.48 -14.42 -11.27
N VAL A 211 4.19 -13.64 -10.24
CA VAL A 211 3.33 -12.44 -10.33
C VAL A 211 4.22 -11.20 -10.38
N LEU A 212 4.17 -10.47 -11.49
CA LEU A 212 5.02 -9.30 -11.76
C LEU A 212 4.17 -8.02 -11.78
N PRO A 213 4.07 -7.28 -10.66
CA PRO A 213 3.38 -6.00 -10.65
C PRO A 213 4.19 -4.92 -11.38
N ASP A 214 3.50 -3.95 -11.98
CA ASP A 214 4.14 -2.79 -12.64
C ASP A 214 4.53 -1.67 -11.66
N GLU A 215 4.36 -1.90 -10.36
CA GLU A 215 4.83 -1.07 -9.24
C GLU A 215 5.29 -1.94 -8.06
N PRO A 216 6.28 -1.53 -7.27
CA PRO A 216 7.12 -0.32 -7.38
C PRO A 216 8.20 -0.41 -8.47
N TYR A 217 8.57 -1.61 -8.95
CA TYR A 217 9.37 -1.79 -10.15
C TYR A 217 8.43 -1.97 -11.34
N ALA A 218 8.68 -1.26 -12.42
CA ALA A 218 7.84 -1.32 -13.62
C ALA A 218 8.11 -2.60 -14.43
N PHE A 219 7.73 -3.77 -13.90
CA PHE A 219 7.79 -5.01 -14.66
C PHE A 219 6.87 -4.93 -15.88
N SER A 220 7.26 -5.59 -16.95
CA SER A 220 6.53 -5.61 -18.21
C SER A 220 6.70 -6.97 -18.90
N PRO A 221 5.94 -7.28 -19.94
CA PRO A 221 6.14 -8.50 -20.73
C PRO A 221 7.55 -8.66 -21.31
N ASN A 222 8.32 -7.56 -21.43
CA ASN A 222 9.67 -7.54 -21.99
C ASN A 222 10.77 -7.34 -20.92
N ASP A 223 10.41 -7.14 -19.65
CA ASP A 223 11.37 -6.95 -18.54
C ASP A 223 10.85 -7.60 -17.28
N GLY A 224 11.41 -8.73 -16.92
CA GLY A 224 11.07 -9.54 -15.74
C GLY A 224 10.81 -11.01 -16.06
N PRO A 225 9.87 -11.36 -16.98
CA PRO A 225 9.54 -12.76 -17.27
C PRO A 225 10.73 -13.62 -17.68
N GLU A 226 11.69 -13.05 -18.39
CA GLU A 226 12.87 -13.75 -18.91
C GLU A 226 13.80 -14.28 -17.81
N ALA A 227 13.65 -13.83 -16.58
CA ALA A 227 14.43 -14.30 -15.44
C ALA A 227 13.87 -15.58 -14.80
N PHE A 228 12.71 -16.07 -15.25
CA PHE A 228 11.99 -17.16 -14.60
C PHE A 228 11.68 -18.29 -15.58
N THR A 229 11.71 -19.54 -15.09
CA THR A 229 11.36 -20.73 -15.87
C THR A 229 9.86 -21.04 -15.81
N ARG A 230 9.16 -20.56 -14.79
CA ARG A 230 7.71 -20.73 -14.63
C ARG A 230 6.95 -19.59 -15.35
N PRO A 231 5.69 -19.81 -15.74
CA PRO A 231 4.87 -18.75 -16.33
C PRO A 231 4.85 -17.49 -15.47
N ALA A 232 5.06 -16.34 -16.10
CA ALA A 232 4.98 -15.05 -15.43
C ALA A 232 3.75 -14.28 -15.93
N LYS A 233 3.04 -13.64 -15.00
CA LYS A 233 1.85 -12.81 -15.24
C LYS A 233 2.14 -11.39 -14.79
N CYS A 234 2.06 -10.43 -15.72
CA CYS A 234 2.12 -9.02 -15.40
C CYS A 234 0.76 -8.57 -14.86
N VAL A 235 0.78 -7.86 -13.74
CA VAL A 235 -0.44 -7.38 -13.06
C VAL A 235 -0.33 -5.90 -12.71
N SER A 236 -1.47 -5.24 -12.52
CA SER A 236 -1.50 -3.87 -12.04
C SER A 236 -0.99 -3.77 -10.61
N GLY A 237 0.14 -3.09 -10.44
CA GLY A 237 0.74 -2.81 -9.14
C GLY A 237 -0.17 -1.95 -8.27
N ARG A 238 -0.82 -0.92 -8.84
CA ARG A 238 -1.80 -0.09 -8.14
C ARG A 238 -2.89 -0.95 -7.47
N HIS A 239 -3.50 -1.88 -8.20
CA HIS A 239 -4.57 -2.72 -7.65
C HIS A 239 -4.06 -3.79 -6.68
N LEU A 240 -2.78 -4.14 -6.75
CA LEU A 240 -2.15 -5.09 -5.85
C LEU A 240 -1.63 -4.44 -4.55
N THR A 241 -1.09 -3.22 -4.63
CA THR A 241 -0.33 -2.64 -3.52
C THR A 241 -1.00 -1.43 -2.86
N TRP A 242 -1.97 -0.77 -3.53
CA TRP A 242 -2.68 0.36 -2.96
C TRP A 242 -3.95 -0.10 -2.24
N TYR A 243 -4.15 0.40 -1.04
CA TYR A 243 -5.41 0.25 -0.32
C TYR A 243 -6.18 1.58 -0.37
N GLY A 244 -7.35 1.52 -1.02
CA GLY A 244 -8.17 2.70 -1.30
C GLY A 244 -9.35 2.35 -2.23
N PRO A 245 -9.88 3.31 -2.99
CA PRO A 245 -10.98 3.10 -3.93
C PRO A 245 -10.71 2.01 -4.97
N SER A 246 -9.44 1.84 -5.37
CA SER A 246 -9.01 0.78 -6.29
C SER A 246 -9.37 -0.64 -5.81
N LEU A 247 -9.60 -0.85 -4.51
CA LEU A 247 -10.00 -2.15 -3.95
C LEU A 247 -11.37 -2.62 -4.45
N VAL A 248 -12.24 -1.72 -4.90
CA VAL A 248 -13.56 -2.06 -5.43
C VAL A 248 -13.44 -2.93 -6.69
N GLU A 249 -12.50 -2.59 -7.57
CA GLU A 249 -12.28 -3.31 -8.84
C GLU A 249 -11.12 -4.31 -8.79
N ALA A 250 -10.24 -4.22 -7.77
CA ALA A 250 -9.00 -4.98 -7.70
C ALA A 250 -9.21 -6.50 -7.75
N ARG A 251 -10.27 -7.02 -7.11
CA ARG A 251 -10.53 -8.47 -7.07
C ARG A 251 -10.78 -9.04 -8.45
N GLU A 252 -11.66 -8.43 -9.22
CA GLU A 252 -12.01 -8.87 -10.57
C GLU A 252 -10.84 -8.67 -11.53
N LEU A 253 -10.22 -7.50 -11.51
CA LEU A 253 -9.12 -7.15 -12.40
C LEU A 253 -7.91 -8.07 -12.18
N LEU A 254 -7.44 -8.26 -10.95
CA LEU A 254 -6.29 -9.10 -10.66
C LEU A 254 -6.58 -10.59 -10.93
N THR A 255 -7.79 -11.06 -10.65
CA THR A 255 -8.19 -12.44 -11.00
C THR A 255 -8.10 -12.65 -12.52
N GLY A 256 -8.64 -11.74 -13.33
CA GLY A 256 -8.57 -11.83 -14.79
C GLY A 256 -7.13 -11.72 -15.33
N GLN A 257 -6.27 -10.92 -14.72
CA GLN A 257 -4.85 -10.81 -15.13
C GLN A 257 -4.04 -12.08 -14.77
N LEU A 258 -4.47 -12.81 -13.76
CA LEU A 258 -3.78 -14.02 -13.29
C LEU A 258 -4.29 -15.31 -13.96
N GLU A 259 -5.41 -15.32 -14.64
CA GLU A 259 -5.88 -16.44 -15.48
C GLU A 259 -4.93 -16.68 -16.68
#